data_591a03e1487226236f76f28413389cc6
#
_entry.id   591a03e1487226236f76f28413389cc6
#
_cell.length_a   1.000
_cell.length_b   1.000
_cell.length_c   1.000
_cell.angle_alpha   90.00
_cell.angle_beta   90.00
_cell.angle_gamma   90.00
#
_symmetry.space_group_name_H-M   'P 1'
#
loop_
_entity.id
_entity.type
_entity.pdbx_description
1 polymer ?
#
loop_
_entity_poly.entity_id
_entity_poly.type
_entity_poly.pdbx_seq_one_letter_code
_entity_poly.pdbx_strand_id
1 'polypeptide(L)'
;MTALLLLLAALFLVAFAGLMAALDAALGVTSRADLAEWAMTARARRSLRAISSDNDAHLNSVVFIRILAETAAAVFVTVALTILFDSIWWAMLAAVILMTGVSFVLVGASPRSVGRQHAEGLLRAFAPIVRFVRILLGPIAGALVLLGNRVTPGRRRVASFASEQQLLSMVDEAAEADLIEDEDRELIHSVFDFTATFVRPVMVRRPDLCTL
;
A
#
# COMPACT_ATOMS: atom_id res chain seq x y z
N MET A 1 34.06 -3.05 19.99
CA MET A 1 33.84 -2.06 18.92
C MET A 1 32.99 -2.59 17.77
N THR A 2 33.27 -3.74 17.22
CA THR A 2 32.52 -4.32 16.09
C THR A 2 31.02 -4.53 16.39
N ALA A 3 30.66 -5.10 17.54
CA ALA A 3 29.26 -5.28 17.93
C ALA A 3 28.50 -3.96 18.04
N LEU A 4 29.12 -2.90 18.58
CA LEU A 4 28.49 -1.59 18.69
C LEU A 4 28.21 -0.97 17.30
N LEU A 5 29.17 -1.07 16.38
CA LEU A 5 29.00 -0.59 15.01
C LEU A 5 27.87 -1.32 14.27
N LEU A 6 27.76 -2.65 14.45
CA LEU A 6 26.67 -3.45 13.89
C LEU A 6 25.31 -3.06 14.46
N LEU A 7 25.22 -2.80 15.77
CA LEU A 7 23.97 -2.35 16.40
C LEU A 7 23.57 -0.94 15.93
N LEU A 8 24.52 -0.02 15.77
CA LEU A 8 24.24 1.31 15.23
C LEU A 8 23.78 1.22 13.75
N ALA A 9 24.41 0.37 12.95
CA ALA A 9 23.99 0.14 11.57
C ALA A 9 22.60 -0.49 11.51
N ALA A 10 22.30 -1.45 12.38
CA ALA A 10 20.98 -2.06 12.49
C ALA A 10 19.91 -1.03 12.89
N LEU A 11 20.21 -0.17 13.87
CA LEU A 11 19.30 0.90 14.29
C LEU A 11 18.99 1.87 13.13
N PHE A 12 20.01 2.26 12.38
CA PHE A 12 19.82 3.09 11.18
C PHE A 12 18.94 2.40 10.14
N LEU A 13 19.17 1.11 9.87
CA LEU A 13 18.37 0.33 8.91
C LEU A 13 16.92 0.17 9.37
N VAL A 14 16.67 -0.05 10.66
CA VAL A 14 15.31 -0.11 11.22
C VAL A 14 14.60 1.24 11.09
N ALA A 15 15.27 2.34 11.41
CA ALA A 15 14.70 3.68 11.24
C ALA A 15 14.37 3.97 9.77
N PHE A 16 15.26 3.57 8.85
CA PHE A 16 15.04 3.68 7.41
C PHE A 16 13.88 2.78 6.95
N ALA A 17 13.78 1.54 7.44
CA ALA A 17 12.66 0.64 7.15
C ALA A 17 11.33 1.21 7.66
N GLY A 18 11.32 1.83 8.84
CA GLY A 18 10.16 2.54 9.39
C GLY A 18 9.72 3.72 8.52
N LEU A 19 10.67 4.51 8.01
CA LEU A 19 10.37 5.58 7.05
C LEU A 19 9.76 5.02 5.75
N MET A 20 10.32 3.93 5.22
CA MET A 20 9.77 3.27 4.03
C MET A 20 8.38 2.69 4.30
N ALA A 21 8.10 2.17 5.52
CA ALA A 21 6.78 1.71 5.91
C ALA A 21 5.74 2.85 5.99
N ALA A 22 6.15 4.03 6.46
CA ALA A 22 5.29 5.22 6.45
C ALA A 22 4.97 5.68 5.02
N LEU A 23 5.97 5.65 4.12
CA LEU A 23 5.79 6.01 2.71
C LEU A 23 4.95 4.97 1.96
N ASP A 24 5.09 3.68 2.25
CA ASP A 24 4.25 2.59 1.76
C ASP A 24 2.77 2.83 2.13
N ALA A 25 2.51 3.13 3.40
CA ALA A 25 1.17 3.43 3.89
C ALA A 25 0.59 4.72 3.29
N ALA A 26 1.42 5.76 3.10
CA ALA A 26 1.01 7.01 2.47
C ALA A 26 0.65 6.82 0.99
N LEU A 27 1.46 6.07 0.23
CA LEU A 27 1.19 5.75 -1.17
C LEU A 27 -0.07 4.88 -1.34
N GLY A 28 -0.35 4.01 -0.35
CA GLY A 28 -1.52 3.12 -0.39
C GLY A 28 -2.86 3.84 -0.21
N VAL A 29 -2.89 4.99 0.47
CA VAL A 29 -4.12 5.77 0.69
C VAL A 29 -4.27 6.96 -0.27
N THR A 30 -3.22 7.29 -1.02
CA THR A 30 -3.21 8.48 -1.89
C THR A 30 -3.66 8.12 -3.30
N SER A 31 -4.62 8.86 -3.83
CA SER A 31 -5.09 8.69 -5.20
C SER A 31 -4.12 9.29 -6.23
N ARG A 32 -4.25 8.87 -7.48
CA ARG A 32 -3.49 9.48 -8.59
C ARG A 32 -3.83 10.95 -8.80
N ALA A 33 -5.08 11.33 -8.52
CA ALA A 33 -5.55 12.70 -8.62
C ALA A 33 -4.87 13.59 -7.57
N ASP A 34 -4.81 13.15 -6.32
CA ASP A 34 -4.15 13.87 -5.23
C ASP A 34 -2.67 14.11 -5.52
N LEU A 35 -1.97 13.06 -5.99
CA LEU A 35 -0.55 13.16 -6.39
C LEU A 35 -0.34 14.17 -7.53
N ALA A 36 -1.25 14.22 -8.50
CA ALA A 36 -1.19 15.17 -9.60
C ALA A 36 -1.44 16.61 -9.12
N GLU A 37 -2.39 16.81 -8.23
CA GLU A 37 -2.70 18.10 -7.60
C GLU A 37 -1.50 18.60 -6.76
N TRP A 38 -0.98 17.77 -5.88
CA TRP A 38 0.20 18.15 -5.06
C TRP A 38 1.44 18.42 -5.91
N ALA A 39 1.56 17.78 -7.06
CA ALA A 39 2.65 18.06 -7.99
C ALA A 39 2.60 19.48 -8.58
N MET A 40 1.47 20.19 -8.52
CA MET A 40 1.37 21.56 -9.02
C MET A 40 2.08 22.55 -8.09
N THR A 41 2.04 22.33 -6.80
CA THR A 41 2.53 23.26 -5.77
C THR A 41 3.85 22.84 -5.12
N ALA A 42 4.24 21.55 -5.19
CA ALA A 42 5.41 21.01 -4.50
C ALA A 42 6.73 21.29 -5.22
N ARG A 43 7.81 21.46 -4.44
CA ARG A 43 9.19 21.51 -4.97
C ARG A 43 9.60 20.20 -5.68
N ALA A 44 9.07 19.07 -5.23
CA ALA A 44 9.35 17.74 -5.79
C ALA A 44 8.46 17.37 -6.99
N ARG A 45 7.96 18.35 -7.75
CA ARG A 45 7.02 18.22 -8.89
C ARG A 45 7.33 17.04 -9.83
N ARG A 46 8.61 16.87 -10.23
CA ARG A 46 9.04 15.79 -11.15
C ARG A 46 8.87 14.41 -10.53
N SER A 47 9.16 14.29 -9.23
CA SER A 47 9.07 13.02 -8.51
C SER A 47 7.62 12.62 -8.26
N LEU A 48 6.77 13.56 -7.83
CA LEU A 48 5.33 13.32 -7.62
C LEU A 48 4.62 12.95 -8.93
N ARG A 49 4.94 13.60 -10.05
CA ARG A 49 4.41 13.22 -11.37
C ARG A 49 4.84 11.82 -11.80
N ALA A 50 6.11 11.45 -11.54
CA ALA A 50 6.59 10.11 -11.84
C ALA A 50 5.87 9.06 -10.99
N ILE A 51 5.60 9.33 -9.72
CA ILE A 51 4.84 8.46 -8.82
C ILE A 51 3.38 8.35 -9.30
N SER A 52 2.72 9.46 -9.62
CA SER A 52 1.34 9.48 -10.14
C SER A 52 1.18 8.66 -11.43
N SER A 53 2.19 8.66 -12.32
CA SER A 53 2.13 7.91 -13.58
C SER A 53 2.22 6.39 -13.39
N ASP A 54 2.94 5.92 -12.35
CA ASP A 54 3.15 4.49 -12.09
C ASP A 54 3.27 4.24 -10.57
N ASN A 55 2.15 4.44 -9.86
CA ASN A 55 2.10 4.31 -8.40
C ASN A 55 2.46 2.90 -7.94
N ASP A 56 1.93 1.87 -8.61
CA ASP A 56 2.12 0.47 -8.24
C ASP A 56 3.60 0.05 -8.29
N ALA A 57 4.34 0.50 -9.29
CA ALA A 57 5.75 0.18 -9.41
C ALA A 57 6.61 0.92 -8.37
N HIS A 58 6.23 2.15 -7.99
CA HIS A 58 6.89 2.86 -6.90
C HIS A 58 6.59 2.19 -5.55
N LEU A 59 5.34 1.80 -5.31
CA LEU A 59 4.91 1.05 -4.14
C LEU A 59 5.71 -0.25 -3.99
N ASN A 60 5.78 -1.08 -5.04
CA ASN A 60 6.53 -2.33 -5.03
C ASN A 60 8.01 -2.12 -4.70
N SER A 61 8.60 -1.02 -5.21
CA SER A 61 10.01 -0.71 -4.95
C SER A 61 10.24 -0.26 -3.50
N VAL A 62 9.30 0.51 -2.92
CA VAL A 62 9.33 0.94 -1.51
C VAL A 62 9.17 -0.27 -0.58
N VAL A 63 8.24 -1.17 -0.88
CA VAL A 63 8.05 -2.42 -0.12
C VAL A 63 9.31 -3.27 -0.19
N PHE A 64 9.92 -3.41 -1.35
CA PHE A 64 11.13 -4.22 -1.53
C PHE A 64 12.31 -3.68 -0.70
N ILE A 65 12.60 -2.37 -0.77
CA ILE A 65 13.72 -1.79 0.00
C ILE A 65 13.45 -1.82 1.51
N ARG A 66 12.19 -1.70 1.94
CA ARG A 66 11.80 -1.88 3.33
C ARG A 66 12.15 -3.27 3.83
N ILE A 67 11.72 -4.31 3.10
CA ILE A 67 12.01 -5.70 3.45
C ILE A 67 13.52 -5.95 3.47
N LEU A 68 14.24 -5.44 2.48
CA LEU A 68 15.70 -5.57 2.42
C LEU A 68 16.38 -4.93 3.63
N ALA A 69 15.99 -3.71 4.00
CA ALA A 69 16.56 -3.00 5.15
C ALA A 69 16.23 -3.71 6.48
N GLU A 70 15.01 -4.20 6.64
CA GLU A 70 14.56 -4.93 7.81
C GLU A 70 15.31 -6.27 7.97
N THR A 71 15.46 -7.01 6.88
CA THR A 71 16.22 -8.27 6.86
C THR A 71 17.69 -8.05 7.15
N ALA A 72 18.30 -7.02 6.55
CA ALA A 72 19.69 -6.65 6.83
C ALA A 72 19.89 -6.24 8.28
N ALA A 73 18.98 -5.47 8.86
CA ALA A 73 19.01 -5.11 10.27
C ALA A 73 18.94 -6.33 11.18
N ALA A 74 18.06 -7.30 10.87
CA ALA A 74 17.96 -8.55 11.62
C ALA A 74 19.27 -9.36 11.61
N VAL A 75 19.92 -9.44 10.45
CA VAL A 75 21.23 -10.09 10.33
C VAL A 75 22.28 -9.37 11.16
N PHE A 76 22.35 -8.03 11.10
CA PHE A 76 23.33 -7.26 11.87
C PHE A 76 23.11 -7.41 13.38
N VAL A 77 21.86 -7.39 13.85
CA VAL A 77 21.54 -7.64 15.26
C VAL A 77 21.95 -9.05 15.66
N THR A 78 21.65 -10.05 14.84
CA THR A 78 22.02 -11.44 15.14
C THR A 78 23.53 -11.59 15.27
N VAL A 79 24.30 -11.05 14.31
CA VAL A 79 25.77 -11.09 14.37
C VAL A 79 26.31 -10.32 15.59
N ALA A 80 25.74 -9.16 15.89
CA ALA A 80 26.16 -8.39 17.08
C ALA A 80 25.92 -9.15 18.37
N LEU A 81 24.77 -9.83 18.49
CA LEU A 81 24.44 -10.63 19.68
C LEU A 81 25.29 -11.89 19.80
N THR A 82 25.69 -12.52 18.68
CA THR A 82 26.62 -13.67 18.74
C THR A 82 28.03 -13.28 19.21
N ILE A 83 28.40 -12.00 19.09
CA ILE A 83 29.66 -11.48 19.65
C ILE A 83 29.54 -11.19 21.15
N LEU A 84 28.32 -10.87 21.63
CA LEU A 84 28.07 -10.51 23.03
C LEU A 84 27.72 -11.73 23.92
N PHE A 85 27.12 -12.77 23.36
CA PHE A 85 26.69 -13.95 24.11
C PHE A 85 27.63 -15.11 23.86
N ASP A 86 27.97 -15.86 24.90
CA ASP A 86 28.82 -17.07 24.81
C ASP A 86 28.12 -18.23 24.10
N SER A 87 26.79 -18.27 24.14
CA SER A 87 25.96 -19.30 23.50
C SER A 87 25.25 -18.78 22.29
N ILE A 88 25.48 -19.39 21.12
CA ILE A 88 24.85 -19.04 19.86
C ILE A 88 23.32 -19.20 19.89
N TRP A 89 22.82 -20.19 20.64
CA TRP A 89 21.37 -20.42 20.73
C TRP A 89 20.64 -19.30 21.46
N TRP A 90 21.22 -18.79 22.55
CA TRP A 90 20.68 -17.67 23.31
C TRP A 90 20.76 -16.35 22.49
N ALA A 91 21.85 -16.18 21.74
CA ALA A 91 22.00 -15.03 20.85
C ALA A 91 20.93 -15.01 19.76
N MET A 92 20.68 -16.16 19.12
CA MET A 92 19.64 -16.29 18.09
C MET A 92 18.24 -16.04 18.67
N LEU A 93 17.91 -16.65 19.81
CA LEU A 93 16.61 -16.46 20.46
C LEU A 93 16.38 -14.98 20.81
N ALA A 94 17.40 -14.35 21.42
CA ALA A 94 17.34 -12.94 21.76
C ALA A 94 17.19 -12.05 20.52
N ALA A 95 17.90 -12.35 19.42
CA ALA A 95 17.78 -11.63 18.16
C ALA A 95 16.36 -11.71 17.57
N VAL A 96 15.76 -12.89 17.56
CA VAL A 96 14.40 -13.10 17.06
C VAL A 96 13.39 -12.30 17.89
N ILE A 97 13.44 -12.41 19.22
CA ILE A 97 12.51 -11.71 20.11
C ILE A 97 12.68 -10.19 19.96
N LEU A 98 13.93 -9.71 20.00
CA LEU A 98 14.22 -8.28 19.86
C LEU A 98 13.76 -7.72 18.51
N MET A 99 14.14 -8.37 17.41
CA MET A 99 13.80 -7.90 16.07
C MET A 99 12.29 -8.00 15.80
N THR A 100 11.61 -9.05 16.29
CA THR A 100 10.14 -9.13 16.16
C THR A 100 9.46 -7.97 16.87
N GLY A 101 9.86 -7.66 18.11
CA GLY A 101 9.30 -6.54 18.85
C GLY A 101 9.59 -5.19 18.20
N VAL A 102 10.84 -4.98 17.79
CA VAL A 102 11.28 -3.76 17.09
C VAL A 102 10.53 -3.59 15.75
N SER A 103 10.47 -4.63 14.92
CA SER A 103 9.76 -4.61 13.64
C SER A 103 8.27 -4.35 13.83
N PHE A 104 7.64 -4.98 14.80
CA PHE A 104 6.22 -4.78 15.07
C PHE A 104 5.90 -3.32 15.43
N VAL A 105 6.69 -2.70 16.31
CA VAL A 105 6.44 -1.34 16.79
C VAL A 105 6.95 -0.29 15.82
N LEU A 106 8.23 -0.38 15.43
CA LEU A 106 8.92 0.68 14.68
C LEU A 106 8.76 0.59 13.16
N VAL A 107 8.34 -0.56 12.62
CA VAL A 107 8.08 -0.71 11.19
C VAL A 107 6.59 -0.98 10.91
N GLY A 108 5.94 -1.76 11.77
CA GLY A 108 4.55 -2.18 11.57
C GLY A 108 3.51 -1.16 12.00
N ALA A 109 3.38 -0.92 13.29
CA ALA A 109 2.23 -0.21 13.85
C ALA A 109 2.34 1.32 13.72
N SER A 110 3.39 1.93 14.30
CA SER A 110 3.51 3.38 14.42
C SER A 110 3.71 4.09 13.07
N PRO A 111 4.68 3.72 12.21
CA PRO A 111 4.91 4.44 10.95
C PRO A 111 3.75 4.35 9.98
N ARG A 112 3.02 3.23 9.94
CA ARG A 112 1.85 3.08 9.07
C ARG A 112 0.71 4.01 9.45
N SER A 113 0.47 4.21 10.75
CA SER A 113 -0.53 5.17 11.23
C SER A 113 -0.16 6.60 10.83
N VAL A 114 1.10 7.00 11.08
CA VAL A 114 1.63 8.32 10.70
C VAL A 114 1.58 8.50 9.18
N GLY A 115 1.95 7.47 8.41
CA GLY A 115 1.93 7.49 6.96
C GLY A 115 0.55 7.79 6.39
N ARG A 116 -0.50 7.16 6.93
CA ARG A 116 -1.88 7.42 6.51
C ARG A 116 -2.40 8.79 6.91
N GLN A 117 -2.08 9.25 8.13
CA GLN A 117 -2.57 10.53 8.63
C GLN A 117 -1.87 11.74 7.98
N HIS A 118 -0.60 11.61 7.62
CA HIS A 118 0.23 12.71 7.09
C HIS A 118 0.76 12.41 5.69
N ALA A 119 -0.02 11.72 4.85
CA ALA A 119 0.39 11.25 3.53
C ALA A 119 0.93 12.38 2.64
N GLU A 120 0.25 13.51 2.58
CA GLU A 120 0.63 14.67 1.78
C GLU A 120 2.01 15.21 2.18
N GLY A 121 2.22 15.48 3.47
CA GLY A 121 3.49 16.02 3.99
C GLY A 121 4.67 15.08 3.74
N LEU A 122 4.48 13.79 4.00
CA LEU A 122 5.49 12.77 3.79
C LEU A 122 5.85 12.62 2.30
N LEU A 123 4.85 12.52 1.43
CA LEU A 123 5.10 12.36 0.00
C LEU A 123 5.71 13.60 -0.62
N ARG A 124 5.31 14.82 -0.21
CA ARG A 124 5.96 16.06 -0.66
C ARG A 124 7.43 16.14 -0.25
N ALA A 125 7.77 15.69 0.96
CA ALA A 125 9.14 15.74 1.47
C ALA A 125 10.02 14.62 0.86
N PHE A 126 9.50 13.39 0.77
CA PHE A 126 10.29 12.20 0.47
C PHE A 126 10.06 11.63 -0.95
N ALA A 127 9.23 12.25 -1.80
CA ALA A 127 9.04 11.84 -3.19
C ALA A 127 10.35 11.66 -3.98
N PRO A 128 11.41 12.49 -3.81
CA PRO A 128 12.68 12.26 -4.47
C PRO A 128 13.34 10.93 -4.08
N ILE A 129 13.24 10.56 -2.80
CA ILE A 129 13.78 9.29 -2.27
C ILE A 129 13.01 8.11 -2.85
N VAL A 130 11.68 8.16 -2.86
CA VAL A 130 10.81 7.14 -3.47
C VAL A 130 11.18 6.93 -4.94
N ARG A 131 11.35 8.02 -5.69
CA ARG A 131 11.77 7.96 -7.09
C ARG A 131 13.17 7.37 -7.25
N PHE A 132 14.13 7.75 -6.41
CA PHE A 132 15.49 7.21 -6.44
C PHE A 132 15.49 5.70 -6.19
N VAL A 133 14.76 5.25 -5.18
CA VAL A 133 14.56 3.82 -4.86
C VAL A 133 13.96 3.09 -6.06
N ARG A 134 12.97 3.67 -6.73
CA ARG A 134 12.36 3.10 -7.94
C ARG A 134 13.36 2.96 -9.09
N ILE A 135 14.20 3.95 -9.32
CA ILE A 135 15.21 3.89 -10.38
C ILE A 135 16.25 2.82 -10.08
N LEU A 136 16.72 2.73 -8.84
CA LEU A 136 17.78 1.80 -8.44
C LEU A 136 17.30 0.36 -8.34
N LEU A 137 16.15 0.13 -7.70
CA LEU A 137 15.66 -1.20 -7.34
C LEU A 137 14.45 -1.66 -8.16
N GLY A 138 13.88 -0.77 -8.95
CA GLY A 138 12.69 -1.07 -9.75
C GLY A 138 12.81 -2.26 -10.67
N PRO A 139 13.91 -2.44 -11.41
CA PRO A 139 14.10 -3.62 -12.24
C PRO A 139 14.07 -4.92 -11.43
N ILE A 140 14.71 -4.93 -10.26
CA ILE A 140 14.77 -6.09 -9.36
C ILE A 140 13.38 -6.36 -8.76
N ALA A 141 12.73 -5.33 -8.20
CA ALA A 141 11.40 -5.45 -7.65
C ALA A 141 10.38 -5.91 -8.70
N GLY A 142 10.47 -5.37 -9.93
CA GLY A 142 9.64 -5.79 -11.05
C GLY A 142 9.85 -7.26 -11.46
N ALA A 143 11.08 -7.71 -11.50
CA ALA A 143 11.42 -9.11 -11.81
C ALA A 143 10.86 -10.06 -10.71
N LEU A 144 10.96 -9.69 -9.45
CA LEU A 144 10.42 -10.47 -8.34
C LEU A 144 8.88 -10.52 -8.35
N VAL A 145 8.21 -9.41 -8.68
CA VAL A 145 6.76 -9.38 -8.86
C VAL A 145 6.33 -10.27 -10.02
N LEU A 146 7.06 -10.26 -11.14
CA LEU A 146 6.80 -11.16 -12.27
C LEU A 146 6.98 -12.63 -11.88
N LEU A 147 8.03 -12.94 -11.11
CA LEU A 147 8.26 -14.28 -10.60
C LEU A 147 7.12 -14.72 -9.65
N GLY A 148 6.72 -13.86 -8.72
CA GLY A 148 5.60 -14.11 -7.81
C GLY A 148 4.28 -14.38 -8.56
N ASN A 149 4.00 -13.60 -9.60
CA ASN A 149 2.82 -13.78 -10.44
C ASN A 149 2.86 -15.10 -11.25
N ARG A 150 4.05 -15.62 -11.53
CA ARG A 150 4.22 -16.91 -12.22
C ARG A 150 3.98 -18.11 -11.29
N VAL A 151 4.34 -17.97 -10.02
CA VAL A 151 4.14 -18.99 -8.97
C VAL A 151 2.68 -19.04 -8.51
N THR A 152 1.95 -17.92 -8.60
CA THR A 152 0.53 -17.85 -8.23
C THR A 152 -0.33 -17.66 -9.49
N PRO A 153 -0.66 -18.72 -10.23
CA PRO A 153 -1.54 -18.64 -11.39
C PRO A 153 -2.96 -18.29 -10.91
N GLY A 154 -3.52 -17.17 -11.37
CA GLY A 154 -4.88 -16.76 -11.02
C GLY A 154 -5.03 -15.31 -10.56
N ARG A 155 -3.95 -14.62 -10.24
CA ARG A 155 -3.98 -13.16 -10.12
C ARG A 155 -3.97 -12.52 -11.51
N ARG A 156 -5.08 -12.70 -12.25
CA ARG A 156 -5.39 -11.71 -13.28
C ARG A 156 -5.29 -10.36 -12.57
N ARG A 157 -4.53 -9.43 -13.17
CA ARG A 157 -4.78 -8.01 -12.95
C ARG A 157 -6.28 -7.83 -13.12
N VAL A 158 -7.03 -7.92 -12.06
CA VAL A 158 -8.31 -7.24 -12.01
C VAL A 158 -7.87 -5.78 -12.08
N ALA A 159 -7.87 -5.24 -13.29
CA ALA A 159 -7.99 -3.80 -13.44
C ALA A 159 -9.01 -3.41 -12.38
N SER A 160 -8.65 -2.45 -11.55
CA SER A 160 -9.44 -2.01 -10.40
C SER A 160 -10.76 -1.37 -10.87
N PHE A 161 -11.58 -2.21 -11.45
CA PHE A 161 -13.01 -1.99 -11.44
C PHE A 161 -13.46 -2.77 -10.21
N ALA A 162 -13.74 -2.06 -9.14
CA ALA A 162 -14.52 -2.61 -8.07
C ALA A 162 -15.67 -3.38 -8.72
N SER A 163 -15.86 -4.65 -8.37
CA SER A 163 -17.04 -5.35 -8.85
C SER A 163 -18.26 -4.54 -8.42
N GLU A 164 -19.37 -4.62 -9.18
CA GLU A 164 -20.62 -3.97 -8.81
C GLU A 164 -20.93 -4.16 -7.31
N GLN A 165 -20.73 -5.38 -6.80
CA GLN A 165 -20.89 -5.70 -5.39
C GLN A 165 -19.94 -4.94 -4.46
N GLN A 166 -18.70 -4.68 -4.90
CA GLN A 166 -17.76 -3.87 -4.11
C GLN A 166 -18.13 -2.39 -4.10
N LEU A 167 -18.66 -1.87 -5.21
CA LEU A 167 -19.18 -0.50 -5.26
C LEU A 167 -20.40 -0.35 -4.35
N LEU A 168 -21.34 -1.28 -4.41
CA LEU A 168 -22.52 -1.28 -3.54
C LEU A 168 -22.13 -1.41 -2.06
N SER A 169 -21.17 -2.28 -1.72
CA SER A 169 -20.69 -2.38 -0.34
C SER A 169 -20.00 -1.10 0.16
N MET A 170 -19.30 -0.35 -0.70
CA MET A 170 -18.73 0.96 -0.34
C MET A 170 -19.82 2.02 -0.12
N VAL A 171 -20.92 1.96 -0.87
CA VAL A 171 -22.09 2.83 -0.68
C VAL A 171 -22.79 2.50 0.64
N ASP A 172 -22.97 1.21 0.96
CA ASP A 172 -23.52 0.77 2.23
C ASP A 172 -22.66 1.22 3.42
N GLU A 173 -21.34 1.07 3.34
CA GLU A 173 -20.40 1.51 4.37
C GLU A 173 -20.41 3.05 4.55
N ALA A 174 -20.59 3.79 3.45
CA ALA A 174 -20.68 5.24 3.50
C ALA A 174 -21.99 5.71 4.15
N ALA A 175 -23.11 4.99 3.94
CA ALA A 175 -24.38 5.27 4.62
C ALA A 175 -24.30 4.95 6.12
N GLU A 176 -23.70 3.80 6.49
CA GLU A 176 -23.46 3.45 7.90
C GLU A 176 -22.56 4.46 8.63
N ALA A 177 -21.68 5.14 7.91
CA ALA A 177 -20.82 6.20 8.43
C ALA A 177 -21.45 7.60 8.41
N ASP A 178 -22.76 7.74 8.11
CA ASP A 178 -23.49 9.01 7.95
C ASP A 178 -22.86 9.98 6.92
N LEU A 179 -22.14 9.46 5.92
CA LEU A 179 -21.52 10.25 4.86
C LEU A 179 -22.46 10.52 3.67
N ILE A 180 -23.47 9.66 3.50
CA ILE A 180 -24.54 9.79 2.50
C ILE A 180 -25.89 9.49 3.18
N GLU A 181 -26.96 10.07 2.67
CA GLU A 181 -28.31 9.84 3.15
C GLU A 181 -28.83 8.46 2.70
N ASP A 182 -29.74 7.86 3.47
CA ASP A 182 -30.33 6.56 3.14
C ASP A 182 -31.10 6.60 1.80
N GLU A 183 -31.70 7.74 1.46
CA GLU A 183 -32.39 7.97 0.20
C GLU A 183 -31.42 7.90 -1.01
N ASP A 184 -30.22 8.48 -0.89
CA ASP A 184 -29.18 8.42 -1.91
C ASP A 184 -28.65 7.00 -2.10
N ARG A 185 -28.48 6.27 -0.98
CA ARG A 185 -28.10 4.85 -0.99
C ARG A 185 -29.11 4.02 -1.78
N GLU A 186 -30.41 4.17 -1.49
CA GLU A 186 -31.50 3.43 -2.14
C GLU A 186 -31.60 3.76 -3.62
N LEU A 187 -31.35 5.03 -3.98
CA LEU A 187 -31.28 5.48 -5.37
C LEU A 187 -30.14 4.79 -6.13
N ILE A 188 -28.95 4.71 -5.54
CA ILE A 188 -27.78 4.07 -6.17
C ILE A 188 -28.07 2.57 -6.37
N HIS A 189 -28.60 1.86 -5.37
CA HIS A 189 -28.99 0.47 -5.48
C HIS A 189 -30.01 0.26 -6.61
N SER A 190 -31.04 1.10 -6.68
CA SER A 190 -32.08 0.99 -7.71
C SER A 190 -31.55 1.19 -9.16
N VAL A 191 -30.53 2.05 -9.33
CA VAL A 191 -29.85 2.26 -10.63
C VAL A 191 -29.12 0.97 -11.07
N PHE A 192 -28.43 0.29 -10.15
CA PHE A 192 -27.75 -0.97 -10.47
C PHE A 192 -28.76 -2.08 -10.76
N ASP A 193 -29.81 -2.22 -9.97
CA ASP A 193 -30.88 -3.18 -10.20
C ASP A 193 -31.58 -2.95 -11.55
N PHE A 194 -31.77 -1.69 -11.95
CA PHE A 194 -32.35 -1.34 -13.24
C PHE A 194 -31.46 -1.81 -14.40
N THR A 195 -30.13 -1.68 -14.29
CA THR A 195 -29.21 -2.15 -15.35
C THR A 195 -29.20 -3.66 -15.50
N ALA A 196 -29.50 -4.41 -14.44
CA ALA A 196 -29.62 -5.86 -14.47
C ALA A 196 -30.99 -6.36 -14.93
N THR A 197 -32.00 -5.47 -15.00
CA THR A 197 -33.37 -5.84 -15.31
C THR A 197 -33.58 -6.03 -16.82
N PHE A 198 -34.09 -7.20 -17.22
CA PHE A 198 -34.47 -7.43 -18.60
C PHE A 198 -35.73 -6.62 -18.95
N VAL A 199 -35.81 -6.13 -20.18
CA VAL A 199 -36.98 -5.38 -20.71
C VAL A 199 -38.26 -6.24 -20.70
N ARG A 200 -38.13 -7.56 -20.78
CA ARG A 200 -39.23 -8.51 -20.90
C ARG A 200 -40.35 -8.37 -19.85
N PRO A 201 -40.11 -8.14 -18.56
CA PRO A 201 -41.16 -7.95 -17.56
C PRO A 201 -42.00 -6.69 -17.74
N VAL A 202 -41.45 -5.66 -18.38
CA VAL A 202 -42.11 -4.35 -18.60
C VAL A 202 -42.67 -4.19 -20.02
N MET A 203 -42.50 -5.23 -20.88
CA MET A 203 -43.06 -5.23 -22.23
C MET A 203 -44.58 -5.48 -22.20
N VAL A 204 -45.33 -4.52 -22.76
CA VAL A 204 -46.76 -4.68 -23.01
C VAL A 204 -46.98 -5.50 -24.29
N ARG A 205 -47.92 -6.43 -24.27
CA ARG A 205 -48.25 -7.24 -25.44
C ARG A 205 -48.80 -6.32 -26.56
N ARG A 206 -48.43 -6.64 -27.79
CA ARG A 206 -48.86 -5.86 -28.98
C ARG A 206 -50.35 -5.60 -29.08
N PRO A 207 -51.27 -6.54 -28.69
CA PRO A 207 -52.72 -6.29 -28.68
C PRO A 207 -53.18 -5.26 -27.63
N ASP A 208 -52.38 -5.08 -26.58
CA ASP A 208 -52.71 -4.19 -25.44
C ASP A 208 -52.13 -2.76 -25.63
N LEU A 209 -51.45 -2.50 -26.76
CA LEU A 209 -50.92 -1.16 -27.11
C LEU A 209 -52.04 -0.32 -27.75
N CYS A 210 -52.47 0.74 -27.04
CA CYS A 210 -53.26 1.80 -27.63
C CYS A 210 -52.36 2.65 -28.53
N THR A 211 -52.54 2.58 -29.84
CA THR A 211 -51.92 3.52 -30.78
C THR A 211 -52.93 4.62 -31.07
N LEU A 212 -52.54 5.86 -30.78
CA LEU A 212 -53.23 7.05 -31.18
C LEU A 212 -53.01 7.33 -32.66
#